data_14fba9eb9bdaf33bb9111c7e8c55b9e3
#
_entry.id   14fba9eb9bdaf33bb9111c7e8c55b9e3
#
_cell.length_a   1.000
_cell.length_b   1.000
_cell.length_c   1.000
_cell.angle_alpha   90.00
_cell.angle_beta   90.00
_cell.angle_gamma   90.00
#
_symmetry.space_group_name_H-M   'P 1'
#
loop_
_entity.id
_entity.type
_entity.pdbx_description
1 polymer ?
#
loop_
_entity_poly.entity_id
_entity_poly.type
_entity_poly.pdbx_seq_one_letter_code
_entity_poly.pdbx_strand_id
1 'polypeptide(L)'
;MKEKIKKFLMNFKIQSKDYLKTNVLFATFVITSILNEILLRTFTVKNTFELKPVIADIAIVLLVGAIGYFIKPKHRFKYFFTWSIIFTALCLINSMYYTNYVSFASFSLLETSLQIVDVGDAVVQNVMEMKDFIYLWQLLAMIFVNRSLKKKNYYEKVSKIEKGKVKAVNTLVVGLIFMGIFISTLSSVDISRLSKQWNREYIVMEFGAYTYQFNDLL
;
A
#
# COMPACT_ATOMS: atom_id res chain seq x y z
N MET A 1 -4.48 -24.88 -36.77
CA MET A 1 -3.70 -24.47 -35.60
C MET A 1 -3.62 -22.93 -35.45
N LYS A 2 -3.24 -22.17 -36.48
CA LYS A 2 -3.15 -20.69 -36.46
C LYS A 2 -4.46 -19.98 -36.07
N GLU A 3 -5.63 -20.41 -36.54
CA GLU A 3 -6.91 -19.81 -36.18
C GLU A 3 -7.31 -20.03 -34.72
N LYS A 4 -7.04 -21.21 -34.14
CA LYS A 4 -7.28 -21.49 -32.73
C LYS A 4 -6.44 -20.57 -31.82
N ILE A 5 -5.16 -20.39 -32.19
CA ILE A 5 -4.24 -19.48 -31.47
C ILE A 5 -4.70 -18.02 -31.59
N LYS A 6 -5.12 -17.58 -32.80
CA LYS A 6 -5.64 -16.20 -32.99
C LYS A 6 -6.92 -15.95 -32.20
N LYS A 7 -7.83 -16.93 -32.16
CA LYS A 7 -9.07 -16.84 -31.35
C LYS A 7 -8.78 -16.83 -29.83
N PHE A 8 -7.80 -17.65 -29.40
CA PHE A 8 -7.35 -17.65 -28.00
C PHE A 8 -6.73 -16.31 -27.60
N LEU A 9 -5.82 -15.76 -28.42
CA LEU A 9 -5.17 -14.46 -28.16
C LEU A 9 -6.19 -13.32 -28.19
N MET A 10 -7.17 -13.36 -29.07
CA MET A 10 -8.23 -12.35 -29.15
C MET A 10 -9.13 -12.41 -27.91
N ASN A 11 -9.54 -13.60 -27.47
CA ASN A 11 -10.33 -13.80 -26.26
C ASN A 11 -9.54 -13.36 -25.01
N PHE A 12 -8.25 -13.70 -24.94
CA PHE A 12 -7.37 -13.28 -23.85
C PHE A 12 -7.23 -11.74 -23.80
N LYS A 13 -7.08 -11.08 -24.95
CA LYS A 13 -7.00 -9.61 -25.05
C LYS A 13 -8.31 -8.93 -24.63
N ILE A 14 -9.47 -9.50 -24.98
CA ILE A 14 -10.78 -8.97 -24.56
C ILE A 14 -10.94 -9.16 -23.05
N GLN A 15 -10.64 -10.34 -22.53
CA GLN A 15 -10.79 -10.68 -21.12
C GLN A 15 -9.82 -9.87 -20.23
N SER A 16 -8.58 -9.63 -20.67
CA SER A 16 -7.63 -8.76 -19.97
C SER A 16 -8.07 -7.30 -19.96
N LYS A 17 -8.65 -6.81 -21.04
CA LYS A 17 -9.16 -5.43 -21.13
C LYS A 17 -10.36 -5.20 -20.21
N ASP A 18 -11.25 -6.17 -20.09
CA ASP A 18 -12.39 -6.12 -19.18
C ASP A 18 -11.95 -6.29 -17.73
N TYR A 19 -10.95 -7.11 -17.46
CA TYR A 19 -10.34 -7.26 -16.16
C TYR A 19 -9.71 -5.94 -15.68
N LEU A 20 -8.92 -5.28 -16.53
CA LEU A 20 -8.33 -3.98 -16.21
C LEU A 20 -9.41 -2.92 -15.96
N LYS A 21 -10.45 -2.86 -16.80
CA LYS A 21 -11.56 -1.92 -16.62
C LYS A 21 -12.31 -2.12 -15.29
N THR A 22 -12.46 -3.34 -14.84
CA THR A 22 -13.17 -3.64 -13.58
C THR A 22 -12.29 -3.48 -12.34
N ASN A 23 -10.98 -3.32 -12.49
CA ASN A 23 -10.02 -3.22 -11.38
C ASN A 23 -9.35 -1.84 -11.26
N VAL A 24 -9.81 -0.83 -12.02
CA VAL A 24 -9.17 0.50 -12.03
C VAL A 24 -9.00 1.09 -10.63
N LEU A 25 -10.04 1.03 -9.81
CA LEU A 25 -10.00 1.57 -8.44
C LEU A 25 -8.97 0.86 -7.57
N PHE A 26 -8.95 -0.48 -7.65
CA PHE A 26 -7.97 -1.30 -6.92
C PHE A 26 -6.55 -1.06 -7.41
N ALA A 27 -6.35 -1.03 -8.74
CA ALA A 27 -5.03 -0.75 -9.32
C ALA A 27 -4.52 0.64 -8.90
N THR A 28 -5.40 1.66 -8.88
CA THR A 28 -5.02 2.99 -8.38
C THR A 28 -4.58 2.91 -6.92
N PHE A 29 -5.36 2.23 -6.06
CA PHE A 29 -5.00 2.04 -4.66
C PHE A 29 -3.63 1.39 -4.50
N VAL A 30 -3.37 0.27 -5.18
CA VAL A 30 -2.08 -0.45 -5.09
C VAL A 30 -0.93 0.42 -5.57
N ILE A 31 -1.04 0.99 -6.78
CA ILE A 31 0.03 1.79 -7.39
C ILE A 31 0.35 3.01 -6.52
N THR A 32 -0.67 3.75 -6.07
CA THR A 32 -0.43 4.96 -5.28
C THR A 32 0.13 4.65 -3.88
N SER A 33 -0.28 3.54 -3.26
CA SER A 33 0.28 3.10 -1.97
C SER A 33 1.76 2.73 -2.09
N ILE A 34 2.13 1.94 -3.12
CA ILE A 34 3.52 1.53 -3.32
C ILE A 34 4.39 2.73 -3.71
N LEU A 35 3.89 3.65 -4.54
CA LEU A 35 4.64 4.87 -4.87
C LEU A 35 4.87 5.76 -3.64
N ASN A 36 3.90 5.88 -2.73
CA ASN A 36 4.10 6.61 -1.48
C ASN A 36 5.19 5.98 -0.59
N GLU A 37 5.22 4.66 -0.52
CA GLU A 37 6.25 3.94 0.22
C GLU A 37 7.65 4.15 -0.40
N ILE A 38 7.76 4.03 -1.73
CA ILE A 38 9.02 4.30 -2.44
C ILE A 38 9.48 5.75 -2.22
N LEU A 39 8.55 6.72 -2.27
CA LEU A 39 8.86 8.12 -1.96
C LEU A 39 9.37 8.28 -0.52
N LEU A 40 8.74 7.61 0.45
CA LEU A 40 9.20 7.65 1.84
C LEU A 40 10.65 7.16 1.94
N ARG A 41 10.96 5.97 1.41
CA ARG A 41 12.33 5.44 1.45
C ARG A 41 13.34 6.33 0.70
N THR A 42 12.91 6.94 -0.39
CA THR A 42 13.75 7.87 -1.16
C THR A 42 14.12 9.10 -0.35
N PHE A 43 13.17 9.70 0.38
CA PHE A 43 13.39 10.92 1.14
C PHE A 43 13.98 10.70 2.54
N THR A 44 13.93 9.47 3.04
CA THR A 44 14.49 9.12 4.35
C THR A 44 15.83 8.39 4.19
N VAL A 45 15.80 7.11 3.95
CA VAL A 45 16.99 6.23 3.93
C VAL A 45 17.76 6.25 2.60
N LYS A 46 17.31 7.06 1.61
CA LYS A 46 17.90 7.18 0.27
C LYS A 46 17.97 5.85 -0.51
N ASN A 47 17.06 4.94 -0.21
CA ASN A 47 16.97 3.62 -0.82
C ASN A 47 15.78 3.53 -1.79
N THR A 48 15.98 3.92 -3.03
CA THR A 48 14.90 4.00 -4.04
C THR A 48 14.72 2.71 -4.83
N PHE A 49 15.81 1.97 -5.10
CA PHE A 49 15.82 0.93 -6.14
C PHE A 49 15.90 -0.50 -5.63
N GLU A 50 15.89 -0.72 -4.31
CA GLU A 50 15.85 -2.09 -3.80
C GLU A 50 14.47 -2.71 -3.96
N LEU A 51 14.45 -3.87 -4.64
CA LEU A 51 13.21 -4.59 -4.95
C LEU A 51 12.66 -5.38 -3.77
N LYS A 52 13.53 -5.81 -2.85
CA LYS A 52 13.15 -6.65 -1.70
C LYS A 52 12.07 -6.00 -0.83
N PRO A 53 12.24 -4.75 -0.33
CA PRO A 53 11.20 -4.07 0.44
C PRO A 53 9.94 -3.77 -0.39
N VAL A 54 10.10 -3.46 -1.69
CA VAL A 54 8.93 -3.24 -2.57
C VAL A 54 8.08 -4.50 -2.70
N ILE A 55 8.70 -5.69 -2.82
CA ILE A 55 7.98 -6.98 -2.89
C ILE A 55 7.20 -7.23 -1.59
N ALA A 56 7.81 -6.94 -0.44
CA ALA A 56 7.16 -7.08 0.86
C ALA A 56 5.93 -6.17 0.98
N ASP A 57 6.08 -4.90 0.65
CA ASP A 57 5.00 -3.93 0.76
C ASP A 57 3.90 -4.14 -0.28
N ILE A 58 4.24 -4.62 -1.50
CA ILE A 58 3.24 -5.11 -2.45
C ILE A 58 2.41 -6.25 -1.82
N ALA A 59 3.04 -7.21 -1.15
CA ALA A 59 2.33 -8.30 -0.49
C ALA A 59 1.32 -7.76 0.53
N ILE A 60 1.73 -6.85 1.41
CA ILE A 60 0.85 -6.22 2.41
C ILE A 60 -0.32 -5.50 1.73
N VAL A 61 -0.05 -4.64 0.75
CA VAL A 61 -1.08 -3.87 0.05
C VAL A 61 -2.07 -4.78 -0.68
N LEU A 62 -1.59 -5.88 -1.27
CA LEU A 62 -2.46 -6.87 -1.93
C LEU A 62 -3.32 -7.63 -0.92
N LEU A 63 -2.78 -8.05 0.22
CA LEU A 63 -3.52 -8.76 1.26
C LEU A 63 -4.63 -7.86 1.84
N VAL A 64 -4.30 -6.61 2.17
CA VAL A 64 -5.28 -5.60 2.58
C VAL A 64 -6.31 -5.36 1.48
N GLY A 65 -5.86 -5.20 0.25
CA GLY A 65 -6.71 -4.91 -0.90
C GLY A 65 -7.65 -6.06 -1.26
N ALA A 66 -7.28 -7.32 -1.02
CA ALA A 66 -8.12 -8.49 -1.25
C ALA A 66 -9.43 -8.43 -0.45
N ILE A 67 -9.37 -7.93 0.78
CA ILE A 67 -10.55 -7.77 1.65
C ILE A 67 -11.58 -6.82 0.99
N GLY A 68 -11.11 -5.79 0.28
CA GLY A 68 -11.98 -4.85 -0.43
C GLY A 68 -12.89 -5.50 -1.48
N TYR A 69 -12.54 -6.66 -2.02
CA TYR A 69 -13.37 -7.38 -2.97
C TYR A 69 -14.55 -8.14 -2.35
N PHE A 70 -14.54 -8.39 -1.03
CA PHE A 70 -15.72 -8.90 -0.31
C PHE A 70 -16.79 -7.82 -0.12
N ILE A 71 -16.41 -6.55 -0.24
CA ILE A 71 -17.31 -5.40 -0.09
C ILE A 71 -18.04 -5.14 -1.41
N LYS A 72 -19.32 -4.80 -1.32
CA LYS A 72 -20.15 -4.44 -2.49
C LYS A 72 -19.49 -3.30 -3.28
N PRO A 73 -19.46 -3.34 -4.63
CA PRO A 73 -18.75 -2.35 -5.46
C PRO A 73 -19.03 -0.89 -5.09
N LYS A 74 -20.28 -0.55 -4.76
CA LYS A 74 -20.71 0.82 -4.39
C LYS A 74 -20.03 1.37 -3.12
N HIS A 75 -19.58 0.49 -2.23
CA HIS A 75 -18.91 0.87 -0.96
C HIS A 75 -17.41 0.67 -1.01
N ARG A 76 -16.88 0.02 -2.05
CA ARG A 76 -15.46 -0.33 -2.19
C ARG A 76 -14.54 0.88 -2.19
N PHE A 77 -15.00 2.01 -2.75
CA PHE A 77 -14.23 3.24 -2.68
C PHE A 77 -13.97 3.68 -1.23
N LYS A 78 -14.97 3.62 -0.36
CA LYS A 78 -14.80 3.98 1.06
C LYS A 78 -13.70 3.13 1.71
N TYR A 79 -13.71 1.82 1.45
CA TYR A 79 -12.72 0.90 1.99
C TYR A 79 -11.29 1.23 1.52
N PHE A 80 -11.08 1.33 0.20
CA PHE A 80 -9.75 1.65 -0.32
C PHE A 80 -9.29 3.06 0.05
N PHE A 81 -10.20 4.00 0.15
CA PHE A 81 -9.88 5.37 0.57
C PHE A 81 -9.48 5.42 2.05
N THR A 82 -10.17 4.68 2.94
CA THR A 82 -9.77 4.55 4.35
C THR A 82 -8.36 3.98 4.48
N TRP A 83 -8.05 2.90 3.75
CA TRP A 83 -6.69 2.35 3.75
C TRP A 83 -5.67 3.29 3.10
N SER A 84 -6.05 4.05 2.08
CA SER A 84 -5.18 5.10 1.53
C SER A 84 -4.87 6.18 2.56
N ILE A 85 -5.84 6.58 3.39
CA ILE A 85 -5.60 7.51 4.50
C ILE A 85 -4.61 6.90 5.50
N ILE A 86 -4.78 5.64 5.89
CA ILE A 86 -3.88 4.95 6.82
C ILE A 86 -2.46 4.91 6.27
N PHE A 87 -2.26 4.43 5.04
CA PHE A 87 -0.94 4.36 4.41
C PHE A 87 -0.31 5.75 4.21
N THR A 88 -1.11 6.75 3.82
CA THR A 88 -0.62 8.14 3.73
C THR A 88 -0.19 8.66 5.09
N ALA A 89 -0.97 8.43 6.14
CA ALA A 89 -0.64 8.84 7.49
C ALA A 89 0.64 8.16 8.01
N LEU A 90 0.80 6.86 7.75
CA LEU A 90 2.03 6.13 8.08
C LEU A 90 3.26 6.75 7.38
N CYS A 91 3.15 7.06 6.08
CA CYS A 91 4.25 7.71 5.35
C CYS A 91 4.55 9.10 5.92
N LEU A 92 3.52 9.90 6.19
CA LEU A 92 3.66 11.25 6.70
C LEU A 92 4.31 11.26 8.10
N ILE A 93 3.80 10.45 9.02
CA ILE A 93 4.33 10.32 10.38
C ILE A 93 5.79 9.87 10.36
N ASN A 94 6.11 8.86 9.53
CA ASN A 94 7.47 8.36 9.44
C ASN A 94 8.43 9.37 8.78
N SER A 95 7.97 10.15 7.79
CA SER A 95 8.76 11.22 7.18
C SER A 95 9.12 12.30 8.20
N MET A 96 8.11 12.77 8.94
CA MET A 96 8.28 13.77 10.01
C MET A 96 9.20 13.26 11.13
N TYR A 97 8.98 12.01 11.57
CA TYR A 97 9.79 11.42 12.62
C TYR A 97 11.25 11.24 12.18
N TYR A 98 11.48 10.79 10.95
CA TYR A 98 12.82 10.60 10.40
C TYR A 98 13.60 11.92 10.29
N THR A 99 12.95 12.99 9.88
CA THR A 99 13.59 14.33 9.79
C THR A 99 14.16 14.78 11.12
N ASN A 100 13.49 14.46 12.24
CA ASN A 100 13.90 14.93 13.56
C ASN A 100 14.78 13.95 14.32
N TYR A 101 14.62 12.65 14.12
CA TYR A 101 15.25 11.60 14.94
C TYR A 101 16.13 10.66 14.14
N VAL A 102 16.21 10.79 12.80
CA VAL A 102 16.96 9.89 11.92
C VAL A 102 16.60 8.41 12.21
N SER A 103 15.31 8.16 12.41
CA SER A 103 14.75 6.84 12.72
C SER A 103 13.28 6.79 12.32
N PHE A 104 12.65 5.61 12.36
CA PHE A 104 11.24 5.42 12.05
C PHE A 104 10.39 5.34 13.33
N ALA A 105 9.18 5.90 13.26
CA ALA A 105 8.23 5.85 14.37
C ALA A 105 7.79 4.41 14.65
N SER A 106 7.58 4.07 15.92
CA SER A 106 6.93 2.82 16.34
C SER A 106 5.60 3.12 17.05
N PHE A 107 4.69 2.16 17.04
CA PHE A 107 3.41 2.30 17.73
C PHE A 107 3.57 2.46 19.24
N SER A 108 4.57 1.83 19.84
CA SER A 108 4.89 2.02 21.26
C SER A 108 5.28 3.47 21.60
N LEU A 109 5.96 4.16 20.66
CA LEU A 109 6.28 5.58 20.84
C LEU A 109 5.04 6.47 20.65
N LEU A 110 4.12 6.09 19.74
CA LEU A 110 2.86 6.81 19.58
C LEU A 110 1.99 6.72 20.83
N GLU A 111 1.91 5.55 21.46
CA GLU A 111 1.19 5.37 22.72
C GLU A 111 1.73 6.29 23.82
N THR A 112 3.07 6.37 23.95
CA THR A 112 3.71 7.27 24.91
C THR A 112 3.47 8.74 24.57
N SER A 113 3.48 9.12 23.30
CA SER A 113 3.25 10.51 22.86
C SER A 113 1.79 10.97 23.03
N LEU A 114 0.82 10.07 22.92
CA LEU A 114 -0.59 10.38 23.18
C LEU A 114 -0.87 10.70 24.64
N GLN A 115 -0.01 10.29 25.57
CA GLN A 115 -0.09 10.64 26.98
C GLN A 115 0.39 12.08 27.26
N ILE A 116 1.08 12.71 26.30
CA ILE A 116 1.61 14.07 26.38
C ILE A 116 0.78 14.98 25.46
N VAL A 117 -0.47 15.23 25.81
CA VAL A 117 -1.47 15.93 24.96
C VAL A 117 -1.07 17.39 24.61
N ASP A 118 -0.18 18.00 25.36
CA ASP A 118 0.25 19.41 25.16
C ASP A 118 1.28 19.62 24.03
N VAL A 119 1.74 18.56 23.36
CA VAL A 119 2.82 18.63 22.35
C VAL A 119 2.28 18.88 20.93
N GLY A 120 0.97 18.80 20.70
CA GLY A 120 0.37 18.86 19.36
C GLY A 120 0.74 20.13 18.57
N ASP A 121 0.66 21.30 19.18
CA ASP A 121 0.96 22.58 18.52
C ASP A 121 2.46 22.75 18.22
N ALA A 122 3.33 22.27 19.11
CA ALA A 122 4.78 22.32 18.91
C ALA A 122 5.24 21.35 17.80
N VAL A 123 4.60 20.20 17.66
CA VAL A 123 4.89 19.21 16.60
C VAL A 123 4.52 19.77 15.24
N VAL A 124 3.36 20.39 15.09
CA VAL A 124 2.91 20.94 13.80
C VAL A 124 3.78 22.13 13.36
N GLN A 125 4.21 22.98 14.29
CA GLN A 125 4.98 24.18 13.95
C GLN A 125 6.46 23.92 13.64
N ASN A 126 7.08 22.91 14.24
CA ASN A 126 8.52 22.71 14.16
C ASN A 126 8.97 21.41 13.46
N VAL A 127 8.04 20.49 13.16
CA VAL A 127 8.37 19.13 12.71
C VAL A 127 7.93 18.86 11.26
N MET A 128 6.91 19.58 10.78
CA MET A 128 6.32 19.36 9.46
C MET A 128 7.04 20.20 8.39
N GLU A 129 7.64 19.55 7.42
CA GLU A 129 8.27 20.21 6.28
C GLU A 129 7.35 20.19 5.04
N MET A 130 7.59 21.14 4.11
CA MET A 130 6.82 21.20 2.86
C MET A 130 6.91 19.92 2.03
N LYS A 131 8.01 19.16 2.14
CA LYS A 131 8.17 17.86 1.46
C LYS A 131 7.17 16.80 1.93
N ASP A 132 6.70 16.89 3.20
CA ASP A 132 5.81 15.89 3.77
C ASP A 132 4.41 15.93 3.13
N PHE A 133 4.00 17.07 2.60
CA PHE A 133 2.72 17.18 1.87
C PHE A 133 2.68 16.36 0.57
N ILE A 134 3.83 15.90 0.07
CA ILE A 134 3.87 15.10 -1.15
C ILE A 134 3.06 13.81 -0.99
N TYR A 135 3.01 13.21 0.20
CA TYR A 135 2.28 11.95 0.40
C TYR A 135 0.77 12.09 0.23
N LEU A 136 0.22 13.31 0.36
CA LEU A 136 -1.22 13.57 0.18
C LEU A 136 -1.70 13.39 -1.26
N TRP A 137 -0.79 13.36 -2.24
CA TRP A 137 -1.15 13.14 -3.65
C TRP A 137 -1.93 11.83 -3.86
N GLN A 138 -1.67 10.80 -3.06
CA GLN A 138 -2.39 9.52 -3.09
C GLN A 138 -3.89 9.74 -2.87
N LEU A 139 -4.26 10.54 -1.88
CA LEU A 139 -5.66 10.82 -1.55
C LEU A 139 -6.33 11.59 -2.68
N LEU A 140 -5.62 12.58 -3.25
CA LEU A 140 -6.12 13.35 -4.39
C LEU A 140 -6.33 12.45 -5.62
N ALA A 141 -5.38 11.57 -5.93
CA ALA A 141 -5.50 10.60 -7.02
C ALA A 141 -6.70 9.68 -6.82
N MET A 142 -6.91 9.15 -5.62
CA MET A 142 -8.05 8.29 -5.31
C MET A 142 -9.39 9.03 -5.47
N ILE A 143 -9.49 10.29 -5.02
CA ILE A 143 -10.70 11.11 -5.18
C ILE A 143 -10.97 11.39 -6.66
N PHE A 144 -9.94 11.78 -7.43
CA PHE A 144 -10.05 12.07 -8.85
C PHE A 144 -10.52 10.86 -9.65
N VAL A 145 -9.90 9.70 -9.43
CA VAL A 145 -10.28 8.44 -10.07
C VAL A 145 -11.71 8.06 -9.71
N ASN A 146 -12.09 8.15 -8.43
CA ASN A 146 -13.46 7.86 -8.01
C ASN A 146 -14.49 8.76 -8.68
N ARG A 147 -14.23 10.09 -8.79
CA ARG A 147 -15.12 11.02 -9.50
C ARG A 147 -15.26 10.64 -10.97
N SER A 148 -14.16 10.28 -11.64
CA SER A 148 -14.17 9.82 -13.03
C SER A 148 -14.96 8.52 -13.21
N LEU A 149 -14.78 7.55 -12.29
CA LEU A 149 -15.49 6.28 -12.31
C LEU A 149 -16.99 6.44 -12.07
N LYS A 150 -17.40 7.32 -11.15
CA LYS A 150 -18.82 7.65 -10.92
C LYS A 150 -19.50 8.21 -12.18
N LYS A 151 -18.86 9.14 -12.89
CA LYS A 151 -19.38 9.71 -14.15
C LYS A 151 -19.62 8.63 -15.24
N LYS A 152 -18.90 7.52 -15.20
CA LYS A 152 -18.99 6.41 -16.18
C LYS A 152 -19.93 5.28 -15.73
N ASN A 153 -20.70 5.46 -14.64
CA ASN A 153 -21.53 4.41 -14.02
C ASN A 153 -20.75 3.11 -13.76
N TYR A 154 -19.49 3.26 -13.38
CA TYR A 154 -18.55 2.16 -13.18
C TYR A 154 -19.06 1.14 -12.16
N TYR A 155 -19.52 1.59 -11.01
CA TYR A 155 -19.90 0.72 -9.89
C TYR A 155 -21.10 -0.17 -10.21
N GLU A 156 -22.06 0.34 -11.00
CA GLU A 156 -23.20 -0.45 -11.46
C GLU A 156 -22.79 -1.51 -12.48
N LYS A 157 -21.92 -1.13 -13.44
CA LYS A 157 -21.39 -2.06 -14.44
C LYS A 157 -20.60 -3.18 -13.79
N VAL A 158 -19.70 -2.84 -12.84
CA VAL A 158 -18.90 -3.80 -12.09
C VAL A 158 -19.79 -4.72 -11.27
N SER A 159 -20.83 -4.21 -10.61
CA SER A 159 -21.75 -5.01 -9.80
C SER A 159 -22.48 -6.11 -10.60
N LYS A 160 -22.70 -5.90 -11.91
CA LYS A 160 -23.35 -6.87 -12.78
C LYS A 160 -22.43 -7.96 -13.31
N ILE A 161 -21.14 -7.67 -13.45
CA ILE A 161 -20.18 -8.52 -14.17
C ILE A 161 -19.25 -9.25 -13.21
N GLU A 162 -18.97 -8.67 -12.05
CA GLU A 162 -17.88 -9.08 -11.19
C GLU A 162 -18.27 -10.21 -10.22
N LYS A 163 -17.41 -11.23 -10.18
CA LYS A 163 -17.41 -12.26 -9.12
C LYS A 163 -16.46 -11.83 -8.01
N GLY A 164 -16.93 -10.95 -7.11
CA GLY A 164 -16.10 -10.32 -6.07
C GLY A 164 -15.33 -11.34 -5.22
N LYS A 165 -15.98 -12.44 -4.75
CA LYS A 165 -15.32 -13.50 -3.98
C LYS A 165 -14.15 -14.16 -4.74
N VAL A 166 -14.31 -14.43 -6.03
CA VAL A 166 -13.24 -15.02 -6.85
C VAL A 166 -12.06 -14.06 -6.96
N LYS A 167 -12.34 -12.77 -7.18
CA LYS A 167 -11.28 -11.75 -7.22
C LYS A 167 -10.59 -11.59 -5.88
N ALA A 168 -11.33 -11.62 -4.77
CA ALA A 168 -10.77 -11.57 -3.43
C ALA A 168 -9.76 -12.72 -3.22
N VAL A 169 -10.18 -13.95 -3.52
CA VAL A 169 -9.32 -15.14 -3.39
C VAL A 169 -8.09 -15.04 -4.30
N ASN A 170 -8.28 -14.67 -5.58
CA ASN A 170 -7.16 -14.54 -6.51
C ASN A 170 -6.16 -13.47 -6.04
N THR A 171 -6.64 -12.31 -5.59
CA THR A 171 -5.77 -11.24 -5.07
C THR A 171 -5.05 -11.68 -3.80
N LEU A 172 -5.74 -12.39 -2.90
CA LEU A 172 -5.15 -12.96 -1.69
C LEU A 172 -4.05 -13.96 -2.03
N VAL A 173 -4.31 -14.89 -2.96
CA VAL A 173 -3.31 -15.87 -3.41
C VAL A 173 -2.08 -15.16 -4.01
N VAL A 174 -2.29 -14.14 -4.85
CA VAL A 174 -1.18 -13.34 -5.40
C VAL A 174 -0.40 -12.65 -4.28
N GLY A 175 -1.09 -12.03 -3.31
CA GLY A 175 -0.46 -11.41 -2.15
C GLY A 175 0.37 -12.41 -1.33
N LEU A 176 -0.16 -13.62 -1.09
CA LEU A 176 0.58 -14.71 -0.40
C LEU A 176 1.80 -15.19 -1.21
N ILE A 177 1.71 -15.24 -2.54
CA ILE A 177 2.86 -15.57 -3.40
C ILE A 177 3.95 -14.50 -3.24
N PHE A 178 3.61 -13.21 -3.30
CA PHE A 178 4.58 -12.13 -3.08
C PHE A 178 5.20 -12.20 -1.68
N MET A 179 4.39 -12.49 -0.66
CA MET A 179 4.89 -12.70 0.70
C MET A 179 5.83 -13.91 0.79
N GLY A 180 5.49 -15.03 0.15
CA GLY A 180 6.35 -16.23 0.08
C GLY A 180 7.68 -15.94 -0.63
N ILE A 181 7.65 -15.22 -1.77
CA ILE A 181 8.86 -14.78 -2.46
C ILE A 181 9.71 -13.92 -1.52
N PHE A 182 9.11 -12.93 -0.87
CA PHE A 182 9.83 -12.08 0.09
C PHE A 182 10.45 -12.90 1.22
N ILE A 183 9.68 -13.76 1.90
CA ILE A 183 10.18 -14.60 2.99
C ILE A 183 11.34 -15.49 2.53
N SER A 184 11.31 -16.00 1.29
CA SER A 184 12.38 -16.84 0.74
C SER A 184 13.71 -16.09 0.55
N THR A 185 13.68 -14.75 0.54
CA THR A 185 14.88 -13.89 0.45
C THR A 185 15.48 -13.56 1.80
N LEU A 186 14.81 -13.90 2.91
CA LEU A 186 15.25 -13.56 4.27
C LEU A 186 16.28 -14.55 4.78
N SER A 187 17.36 -14.02 5.35
CA SER A 187 18.31 -14.78 6.15
C SER A 187 17.83 -14.91 7.60
N SER A 188 18.40 -15.86 8.35
CA SER A 188 18.14 -15.98 9.79
C SER A 188 18.55 -14.72 10.57
N VAL A 189 19.54 -14.00 10.06
CA VAL A 189 19.99 -12.71 10.62
C VAL A 189 18.93 -11.63 10.42
N ASP A 190 18.33 -11.56 9.22
CA ASP A 190 17.24 -10.60 8.91
C ASP A 190 16.06 -10.82 9.86
N ILE A 191 15.62 -12.07 10.02
CA ILE A 191 14.50 -12.43 10.91
C ILE A 191 14.81 -12.04 12.36
N SER A 192 16.03 -12.31 12.84
CA SER A 192 16.45 -11.92 14.19
C SER A 192 16.47 -10.40 14.38
N ARG A 193 16.91 -9.64 13.36
CA ARG A 193 16.93 -8.17 13.41
C ARG A 193 15.52 -7.58 13.40
N LEU A 194 14.62 -8.14 12.59
CA LEU A 194 13.22 -7.75 12.57
C LEU A 194 12.55 -7.96 13.94
N SER A 195 12.74 -9.13 14.53
CA SER A 195 12.16 -9.47 15.83
C SER A 195 12.67 -8.61 16.99
N LYS A 196 13.98 -8.25 16.94
CA LYS A 196 14.62 -7.41 17.98
C LYS A 196 14.46 -5.92 17.75
N GLN A 197 13.97 -5.51 16.60
CA GLN A 197 13.85 -4.10 16.16
C GLN A 197 15.14 -3.27 16.42
N TRP A 198 16.30 -3.92 16.26
CA TRP A 198 17.58 -3.36 16.66
C TRP A 198 17.97 -2.07 15.93
N ASN A 199 17.61 -1.98 14.63
CA ASN A 199 17.83 -0.78 13.82
C ASN A 199 16.65 -0.61 12.86
N ARG A 200 15.80 0.39 13.13
CA ARG A 200 14.59 0.64 12.37
C ARG A 200 14.85 1.08 10.93
N GLU A 201 15.93 1.84 10.69
CA GLU A 201 16.34 2.19 9.32
C GLU A 201 16.67 0.94 8.52
N TYR A 202 17.47 0.04 9.07
CA TYR A 202 17.79 -1.23 8.43
C TYR A 202 16.53 -2.05 8.14
N ILE A 203 15.61 -2.09 9.10
CA ILE A 203 14.36 -2.85 8.92
C ILE A 203 13.54 -2.25 7.77
N VAL A 204 13.38 -0.95 7.70
CA VAL A 204 12.62 -0.31 6.61
C VAL A 204 13.34 -0.49 5.27
N MET A 205 14.68 -0.44 5.23
CA MET A 205 15.46 -0.69 4.02
C MET A 205 15.28 -2.12 3.49
N GLU A 206 15.26 -3.11 4.37
CA GLU A 206 15.21 -4.53 4.00
C GLU A 206 13.78 -5.06 3.83
N PHE A 207 12.83 -4.57 4.63
CA PHE A 207 11.49 -5.14 4.75
C PHE A 207 10.39 -4.22 4.18
N GLY A 208 10.67 -2.94 3.96
CA GLY A 208 9.70 -1.94 3.57
C GLY A 208 8.97 -1.30 4.75
N ALA A 209 8.44 -0.11 4.52
CA ALA A 209 7.86 0.70 5.58
C ALA A 209 6.52 0.13 6.10
N TYR A 210 5.68 -0.40 5.21
CA TYR A 210 4.41 -0.99 5.64
C TYR A 210 4.62 -2.29 6.39
N THR A 211 5.51 -3.14 5.89
CA THR A 211 5.88 -4.40 6.58
C THR A 211 6.46 -4.14 7.96
N TYR A 212 7.34 -3.13 8.10
CA TYR A 212 7.85 -2.70 9.39
C TYR A 212 6.71 -2.29 10.34
N GLN A 213 5.79 -1.43 9.90
CA GLN A 213 4.69 -0.93 10.73
C GLN A 213 3.71 -2.04 11.12
N PHE A 214 3.41 -2.97 10.22
CA PHE A 214 2.57 -4.11 10.56
C PHE A 214 3.24 -5.07 11.54
N ASN A 215 4.56 -5.26 11.45
CA ASN A 215 5.31 -6.07 12.44
C ASN A 215 5.39 -5.39 13.81
N ASP A 216 5.47 -4.07 13.85
CA ASP A 216 5.54 -3.29 15.09
C ASP A 216 4.20 -3.26 15.86
N LEU A 217 3.08 -3.57 15.19
CA LEU A 217 1.75 -3.71 15.77
C LEU A 217 1.50 -5.07 16.44
N LEU A 218 2.30 -6.11 16.09
CA LEU A 218 2.11 -7.50 16.56
C LEU A 218 2.97 -7.79 17.79
#